data_844a1770630a8821a9be50ad3fa69861
#
_entry.id   844a1770630a8821a9be50ad3fa69861
#
_cell.length_a   1.000
_cell.length_b   1.000
_cell.length_c   1.000
_cell.angle_alpha   90.00
_cell.angle_beta   90.00
_cell.angle_gamma   90.00
#
_symmetry.space_group_name_H-M   'P 1'
#
loop_
_entity.id
_entity.type
_entity.pdbx_description
1 polymer ?
#
loop_
_entity_poly.entity_id
_entity_poly.type
_entity_poly.pdbx_seq_one_letter_code
_entity_poly.pdbx_strand_id
1 'polypeptide(L)'
;MKIVHLCLSCFYIDNYRYQENELVREHVAAGHEVLVVASTETYLDNLSLGYTSPGRYAGSDGAEVIRLPYSGPFPFFLKKKLRMHPGVADILNSFAPDVIVFHGLCGWELLTAARYRRTHPHVRLYVDSHEDANNSATGFLSRLLHRFYYRPIIRRSLPWMDKVLCISLETMDFCKALYGIAPDMLEFFPLGGYIADDETYQKYRRELRHELGFDEAHTVFLQSGKFDAKKKLTVSIKAFSKIKSKDFAFLIVGRVHESIEAEVKRLSSDEPRVRFLGWKSADELYQLLCAADVYVQPGSQSATMQMSLCARCPVVVADVPSHQPFVQGNGWKVASLEDQVSAFEQIERNPALLQAMSIRSLGIATELLDYRRMAKRLLV
;
A
#
# COMPACT_ATOMS: atom_id res chain seq x y z
N MET A 1 -24.08 1.60 10.66
CA MET A 1 -24.27 1.84 9.22
C MET A 1 -24.09 0.54 8.47
N LYS A 2 -24.70 0.44 7.30
CA LYS A 2 -24.45 -0.65 6.35
C LYS A 2 -23.43 -0.22 5.30
N ILE A 3 -22.32 -0.91 5.21
CA ILE A 3 -21.20 -0.56 4.32
C ILE A 3 -20.96 -1.72 3.36
N VAL A 4 -20.92 -1.45 2.06
CA VAL A 4 -20.52 -2.45 1.07
C VAL A 4 -19.19 -2.09 0.43
N HIS A 5 -18.24 -3.05 0.45
CA HIS A 5 -17.00 -2.98 -0.29
C HIS A 5 -17.14 -3.78 -1.59
N LEU A 6 -17.09 -3.10 -2.74
CA LEU A 6 -17.17 -3.71 -4.06
C LEU A 6 -15.77 -3.93 -4.62
N CYS A 7 -15.18 -5.10 -4.32
CA CYS A 7 -13.84 -5.53 -4.77
C CYS A 7 -13.94 -6.28 -6.12
N LEU A 8 -14.54 -5.64 -7.13
CA LEU A 8 -14.80 -6.22 -8.45
C LEU A 8 -13.80 -5.76 -9.53
N SER A 9 -12.99 -4.77 -9.19
CA SER A 9 -11.93 -4.23 -10.05
C SER A 9 -10.54 -4.33 -9.45
N CYS A 10 -10.43 -4.86 -8.24
CA CYS A 10 -9.20 -5.23 -7.54
C CYS A 10 -9.25 -6.71 -7.11
N PHE A 11 -8.19 -7.16 -6.43
CA PHE A 11 -8.17 -8.46 -5.76
C PHE A 11 -8.60 -8.29 -4.31
N TYR A 12 -9.57 -9.06 -3.86
CA TYR A 12 -9.84 -9.26 -2.45
C TYR A 12 -9.39 -10.67 -2.09
N ILE A 13 -8.31 -10.79 -1.33
CA ILE A 13 -7.71 -12.07 -0.97
C ILE A 13 -7.93 -12.29 0.52
N ASP A 14 -8.58 -13.39 0.87
CA ASP A 14 -8.83 -13.73 2.27
C ASP A 14 -7.52 -13.88 3.06
N ASN A 15 -7.52 -13.41 4.30
CA ASN A 15 -6.36 -13.44 5.21
C ASN A 15 -5.14 -12.59 4.78
N TYR A 16 -5.31 -11.72 3.77
CA TYR A 16 -4.27 -10.77 3.38
C TYR A 16 -4.46 -9.41 4.09
N ARG A 17 -3.41 -8.59 4.05
CA ARG A 17 -3.38 -7.24 4.61
C ARG A 17 -3.25 -6.18 3.51
N TYR A 18 -4.09 -6.30 2.48
CA TYR A 18 -4.25 -5.23 1.51
C TYR A 18 -5.14 -4.13 2.08
N GLN A 19 -5.10 -2.95 1.48
CA GLN A 19 -5.90 -1.80 1.95
C GLN A 19 -7.39 -2.14 2.02
N GLU A 20 -7.89 -2.89 1.05
CA GLU A 20 -9.29 -3.34 0.99
C GLU A 20 -9.66 -4.19 2.23
N ASN A 21 -8.78 -5.11 2.62
CA ASN A 21 -9.00 -5.95 3.81
C ASN A 21 -8.92 -5.14 5.10
N GLU A 22 -7.94 -4.23 5.22
CA GLU A 22 -7.77 -3.43 6.43
C GLU A 22 -8.94 -2.45 6.63
N LEU A 23 -9.43 -1.80 5.57
CA LEU A 23 -10.61 -0.93 5.66
C LEU A 23 -11.87 -1.71 6.07
N VAL A 24 -12.08 -2.92 5.53
CA VAL A 24 -13.17 -3.82 5.93
C VAL A 24 -13.05 -4.15 7.41
N ARG A 25 -11.86 -4.56 7.88
CA ARG A 25 -11.60 -4.89 9.28
C ARG A 25 -11.90 -3.73 10.23
N GLU A 26 -11.46 -2.52 9.88
CA GLU A 26 -11.71 -1.34 10.70
C GLU A 26 -13.19 -0.96 10.75
N HIS A 27 -13.93 -1.10 9.65
CA HIS A 27 -15.39 -0.88 9.64
C HIS A 27 -16.12 -1.91 10.52
N VAL A 28 -15.74 -3.19 10.45
CA VAL A 28 -16.30 -4.23 11.31
C VAL A 28 -15.98 -3.96 12.78
N ALA A 29 -14.72 -3.64 13.08
CA ALA A 29 -14.28 -3.31 14.45
C ALA A 29 -14.99 -2.09 15.02
N ALA A 30 -15.40 -1.15 14.18
CA ALA A 30 -16.22 0.01 14.57
C ALA A 30 -17.71 -0.33 14.75
N GLY A 31 -18.14 -1.59 14.62
CA GLY A 31 -19.49 -2.06 14.84
C GLY A 31 -20.46 -1.81 13.67
N HIS A 32 -19.94 -1.64 12.44
CA HIS A 32 -20.76 -1.51 11.24
C HIS A 32 -21.14 -2.88 10.67
N GLU A 33 -22.27 -2.96 9.99
CA GLU A 33 -22.66 -4.12 9.19
C GLU A 33 -21.94 -4.02 7.83
N VAL A 34 -21.00 -4.93 7.57
CA VAL A 34 -20.11 -4.84 6.42
C VAL A 34 -20.30 -6.03 5.49
N LEU A 35 -20.52 -5.74 4.21
CA LEU A 35 -20.59 -6.71 3.13
C LEU A 35 -19.44 -6.48 2.14
N VAL A 36 -18.72 -7.55 1.80
CA VAL A 36 -17.73 -7.54 0.72
C VAL A 36 -18.31 -8.28 -0.48
N VAL A 37 -18.33 -7.65 -1.64
CA VAL A 37 -18.67 -8.29 -2.91
C VAL A 37 -17.40 -8.32 -3.76
N ALA A 38 -16.85 -9.50 -3.99
CA ALA A 38 -15.56 -9.67 -4.65
C ALA A 38 -15.64 -10.61 -5.86
N SER A 39 -14.68 -10.51 -6.77
CA SER A 39 -14.49 -11.50 -7.83
C SER A 39 -14.05 -12.86 -7.24
N THR A 40 -14.10 -13.91 -8.07
CA THR A 40 -13.57 -15.21 -7.68
C THR A 40 -12.04 -15.29 -7.72
N GLU A 41 -11.33 -14.23 -8.09
CA GLU A 41 -9.87 -14.22 -8.08
C GLU A 41 -9.30 -14.31 -6.67
N THR A 42 -8.32 -15.20 -6.48
CA THR A 42 -7.63 -15.42 -5.20
C THR A 42 -6.22 -15.95 -5.45
N TYR A 43 -5.42 -16.06 -4.39
CA TYR A 43 -4.18 -16.84 -4.45
C TYR A 43 -4.48 -18.31 -4.14
N LEU A 44 -3.86 -19.19 -4.92
CA LEU A 44 -3.81 -20.63 -4.65
C LEU A 44 -2.71 -20.96 -3.63
N ASP A 45 -2.67 -22.19 -3.14
CA ASP A 45 -1.69 -22.63 -2.13
C ASP A 45 -0.23 -22.41 -2.53
N ASN A 46 0.06 -22.39 -3.83
CA ASN A 46 1.40 -22.09 -4.37
C ASN A 46 1.67 -20.59 -4.56
N LEU A 47 0.81 -19.71 -4.03
CA LEU A 47 0.86 -18.25 -4.17
C LEU A 47 0.73 -17.74 -5.62
N SER A 48 0.27 -18.58 -6.55
CA SER A 48 -0.12 -18.13 -7.89
C SER A 48 -1.56 -17.61 -7.90
N LEU A 49 -1.85 -16.65 -8.79
CA LEU A 49 -3.22 -16.18 -9.00
C LEU A 49 -4.06 -17.28 -9.63
N GLY A 50 -5.22 -17.51 -9.03
CA GLY A 50 -6.21 -18.48 -9.48
C GLY A 50 -7.63 -18.02 -9.17
N TYR A 51 -8.54 -18.99 -9.07
CA TYR A 51 -9.97 -18.71 -8.85
C TYR A 51 -10.52 -19.64 -7.79
N THR A 52 -11.33 -19.07 -6.88
CA THR A 52 -12.16 -19.83 -5.94
C THR A 52 -13.58 -20.02 -6.52
N SER A 53 -14.38 -20.88 -5.89
CA SER A 53 -15.78 -21.05 -6.26
C SER A 53 -16.61 -19.82 -5.90
N PRO A 54 -17.61 -19.45 -6.74
CA PRO A 54 -18.62 -18.49 -6.33
C PRO A 54 -19.34 -18.96 -5.07
N GLY A 55 -19.71 -18.03 -4.19
CA GLY A 55 -20.41 -18.41 -2.95
C GLY A 55 -20.53 -17.24 -1.97
N ARG A 56 -21.09 -17.54 -0.80
CA ARG A 56 -21.32 -16.60 0.30
C ARG A 56 -20.79 -17.23 1.60
N TYR A 57 -20.00 -16.50 2.35
CA TYR A 57 -19.37 -16.99 3.58
C TYR A 57 -19.01 -15.84 4.52
N ALA A 58 -18.71 -16.15 5.78
CA ALA A 58 -18.14 -15.21 6.74
C ALA A 58 -16.63 -15.09 6.53
N GLY A 59 -16.14 -13.88 6.24
CA GLY A 59 -14.71 -13.58 6.14
C GLY A 59 -14.01 -13.61 7.49
N SER A 60 -12.69 -13.78 7.49
CA SER A 60 -11.87 -13.81 8.71
C SER A 60 -11.83 -12.46 9.45
N ASP A 61 -12.12 -11.38 8.77
CA ASP A 61 -12.23 -10.02 9.32
C ASP A 61 -13.62 -9.72 9.93
N GLY A 62 -14.56 -10.69 9.87
CA GLY A 62 -15.90 -10.59 10.43
C GLY A 62 -16.94 -10.02 9.47
N ALA A 63 -16.55 -9.60 8.27
CA ALA A 63 -17.48 -9.19 7.23
C ALA A 63 -18.11 -10.40 6.54
N GLU A 64 -19.31 -10.23 5.99
CA GLU A 64 -19.85 -11.21 5.06
C GLU A 64 -19.22 -11.01 3.68
N VAL A 65 -18.85 -12.11 2.99
CA VAL A 65 -18.22 -12.07 1.67
C VAL A 65 -19.08 -12.81 0.65
N ILE A 66 -19.35 -12.16 -0.49
CA ILE A 66 -19.98 -12.75 -1.67
C ILE A 66 -18.98 -12.78 -2.82
N ARG A 67 -18.64 -13.99 -3.30
CA ARG A 67 -17.78 -14.19 -4.48
C ARG A 67 -18.63 -14.33 -5.74
N LEU A 68 -18.40 -13.46 -6.71
CA LEU A 68 -19.12 -13.45 -7.98
C LEU A 68 -18.21 -13.88 -9.14
N PRO A 69 -18.70 -14.75 -10.04
CA PRO A 69 -17.97 -15.12 -11.24
C PRO A 69 -17.96 -13.95 -12.25
N TYR A 70 -17.02 -13.99 -13.18
CA TYR A 70 -17.08 -13.15 -14.36
C TYR A 70 -18.21 -13.61 -15.29
N SER A 71 -18.99 -12.68 -15.81
CA SER A 71 -20.15 -12.94 -16.67
C SER A 71 -20.10 -12.18 -18.00
N GLY A 72 -21.11 -12.44 -18.85
CA GLY A 72 -21.28 -11.80 -20.16
C GLY A 72 -21.11 -12.78 -21.33
N PRO A 73 -21.48 -12.35 -22.55
CA PRO A 73 -21.48 -13.22 -23.74
C PRO A 73 -20.10 -13.37 -24.41
N PHE A 74 -19.02 -13.01 -23.72
CA PHE A 74 -17.66 -12.99 -24.25
C PHE A 74 -16.82 -14.16 -23.78
N PRO A 75 -15.73 -14.54 -24.48
CA PRO A 75 -14.73 -15.46 -23.99
C PRO A 75 -14.16 -15.02 -22.63
N PHE A 76 -13.72 -15.99 -21.80
CA PHE A 76 -13.31 -15.75 -20.42
C PHE A 76 -12.26 -14.63 -20.26
N PHE A 77 -11.24 -14.61 -21.14
CA PHE A 77 -10.20 -13.59 -21.09
C PHE A 77 -10.71 -12.16 -21.32
N LEU A 78 -11.78 -12.00 -22.14
CA LEU A 78 -12.45 -10.71 -22.33
C LEU A 78 -13.35 -10.37 -21.15
N LYS A 79 -14.11 -11.32 -20.60
CA LYS A 79 -14.93 -11.10 -19.41
C LYS A 79 -14.09 -10.56 -18.26
N LYS A 80 -12.92 -11.17 -18.04
CA LYS A 80 -11.96 -10.73 -17.03
C LYS A 80 -11.47 -9.29 -17.27
N LYS A 81 -11.20 -8.93 -18.54
CA LYS A 81 -10.81 -7.54 -18.89
C LYS A 81 -11.96 -6.54 -18.77
N LEU A 82 -13.18 -6.96 -19.08
CA LEU A 82 -14.36 -6.12 -18.97
C LEU A 82 -14.86 -5.99 -17.50
N ARG A 83 -14.46 -6.92 -16.63
CA ARG A 83 -14.81 -6.93 -15.19
C ARG A 83 -16.32 -6.82 -14.97
N MET A 84 -17.07 -7.71 -15.67
CA MET A 84 -18.53 -7.81 -15.58
C MET A 84 -18.92 -8.92 -14.64
N HIS A 85 -19.84 -8.65 -13.71
CA HIS A 85 -20.28 -9.61 -12.70
C HIS A 85 -21.81 -9.62 -12.61
N PRO A 86 -22.46 -10.79 -12.42
CA PRO A 86 -23.92 -10.88 -12.35
C PRO A 86 -24.42 -10.49 -10.95
N GLY A 87 -25.64 -9.96 -10.88
CA GLY A 87 -26.39 -9.82 -9.63
C GLY A 87 -25.96 -8.68 -8.70
N VAL A 88 -24.99 -7.85 -9.07
CA VAL A 88 -24.52 -6.74 -8.21
C VAL A 88 -25.65 -5.78 -7.85
N ALA A 89 -26.55 -5.46 -8.80
CA ALA A 89 -27.69 -4.58 -8.52
C ALA A 89 -28.64 -5.19 -7.49
N ASP A 90 -28.94 -6.50 -7.59
CA ASP A 90 -29.82 -7.19 -6.66
C ASP A 90 -29.21 -7.27 -5.25
N ILE A 91 -27.88 -7.48 -5.17
CA ILE A 91 -27.14 -7.46 -3.91
C ILE A 91 -27.23 -6.08 -3.26
N LEU A 92 -26.99 -5.00 -4.02
CA LEU A 92 -27.13 -3.63 -3.49
C LEU A 92 -28.55 -3.34 -3.02
N ASN A 93 -29.57 -3.74 -3.79
CA ASN A 93 -30.97 -3.54 -3.42
C ASN A 93 -31.36 -4.32 -2.15
N SER A 94 -30.88 -5.55 -2.00
CA SER A 94 -31.20 -6.39 -0.83
C SER A 94 -30.43 -5.98 0.42
N PHE A 95 -29.18 -5.57 0.28
CA PHE A 95 -28.34 -5.12 1.40
C PHE A 95 -28.70 -3.70 1.85
N ALA A 96 -29.10 -2.84 0.93
CA ALA A 96 -29.46 -1.43 1.15
C ALA A 96 -28.34 -0.65 1.92
N PRO A 97 -27.15 -0.49 1.31
CA PRO A 97 -26.01 0.16 1.98
C PRO A 97 -26.22 1.66 2.19
N ASP A 98 -25.65 2.20 3.26
CA ASP A 98 -25.48 3.63 3.49
C ASP A 98 -24.23 4.17 2.75
N VAL A 99 -23.18 3.31 2.64
CA VAL A 99 -21.92 3.64 2.01
C VAL A 99 -21.50 2.53 1.06
N ILE A 100 -21.08 2.91 -0.14
CA ILE A 100 -20.46 2.04 -1.14
C ILE A 100 -19.00 2.47 -1.30
N VAL A 101 -18.04 1.56 -1.05
CA VAL A 101 -16.63 1.72 -1.38
C VAL A 101 -16.33 0.82 -2.56
N PHE A 102 -16.11 1.40 -3.72
CA PHE A 102 -15.81 0.68 -4.96
C PHE A 102 -14.30 0.65 -5.20
N HIS A 103 -13.70 -0.53 -5.11
CA HIS A 103 -12.25 -0.70 -5.22
C HIS A 103 -11.81 -0.90 -6.68
N GLY A 104 -11.04 0.09 -7.19
CA GLY A 104 -10.53 0.17 -8.56
C GLY A 104 -11.48 0.84 -9.54
N LEU A 105 -11.04 1.90 -10.19
CA LEU A 105 -11.84 2.67 -11.17
C LEU A 105 -12.28 1.87 -12.40
N CYS A 106 -11.54 0.82 -12.77
CA CYS A 106 -11.66 0.14 -14.04
C CYS A 106 -12.56 -1.10 -13.97
N GLY A 107 -13.88 -0.94 -14.10
CA GLY A 107 -14.81 -2.07 -14.14
C GLY A 107 -16.21 -1.68 -14.58
N TRP A 108 -16.95 -2.63 -15.17
CA TRP A 108 -18.34 -2.41 -15.60
C TRP A 108 -19.26 -2.07 -14.45
N GLU A 109 -19.06 -2.73 -13.31
CA GLU A 109 -19.97 -2.59 -12.17
C GLU A 109 -19.89 -1.24 -11.48
N LEU A 110 -18.94 -0.39 -11.85
CA LEU A 110 -18.94 1.02 -11.48
C LEU A 110 -20.20 1.75 -11.97
N LEU A 111 -20.71 1.38 -13.17
CA LEU A 111 -21.99 1.89 -13.67
C LEU A 111 -23.16 1.41 -12.80
N THR A 112 -23.10 0.17 -12.31
CA THR A 112 -24.15 -0.39 -11.42
C THR A 112 -24.16 0.36 -10.09
N ALA A 113 -23.00 0.59 -9.47
CA ALA A 113 -22.88 1.37 -8.24
C ALA A 113 -23.36 2.83 -8.43
N ALA A 114 -22.95 3.48 -9.52
CA ALA A 114 -23.36 4.84 -9.84
C ALA A 114 -24.88 4.96 -10.10
N ARG A 115 -25.50 3.96 -10.76
CA ARG A 115 -26.96 3.90 -10.94
C ARG A 115 -27.68 3.75 -9.63
N TYR A 116 -27.19 2.89 -8.73
CA TYR A 116 -27.74 2.71 -7.40
C TYR A 116 -27.69 4.03 -6.62
N ARG A 117 -26.54 4.70 -6.57
CA ARG A 117 -26.37 6.01 -5.93
C ARG A 117 -27.34 7.08 -6.50
N ARG A 118 -27.54 7.08 -7.81
CA ARG A 118 -28.48 8.01 -8.47
C ARG A 118 -29.92 7.86 -7.97
N THR A 119 -30.35 6.61 -7.72
CA THR A 119 -31.72 6.32 -7.23
C THR A 119 -31.82 6.37 -5.70
N HIS A 120 -30.70 6.41 -4.99
CA HIS A 120 -30.60 6.47 -3.54
C HIS A 120 -29.67 7.63 -3.12
N PRO A 121 -30.16 8.90 -3.17
CA PRO A 121 -29.31 10.09 -2.97
C PRO A 121 -28.66 10.22 -1.58
N HIS A 122 -29.14 9.49 -0.58
CA HIS A 122 -28.53 9.44 0.75
C HIS A 122 -27.29 8.53 0.84
N VAL A 123 -27.14 7.61 -0.10
CA VAL A 123 -25.99 6.66 -0.13
C VAL A 123 -24.74 7.39 -0.59
N ARG A 124 -23.59 7.15 0.04
CA ARG A 124 -22.31 7.67 -0.41
C ARG A 124 -21.61 6.67 -1.32
N LEU A 125 -20.91 7.18 -2.33
CA LEU A 125 -20.13 6.37 -3.25
C LEU A 125 -18.70 6.91 -3.33
N TYR A 126 -17.77 6.20 -2.68
CA TYR A 126 -16.34 6.41 -2.82
C TYR A 126 -15.74 5.39 -3.78
N VAL A 127 -14.78 5.82 -4.58
CA VAL A 127 -14.11 4.94 -5.55
C VAL A 127 -12.62 5.13 -5.41
N ASP A 128 -11.86 4.05 -5.18
CA ASP A 128 -10.40 4.17 -5.12
C ASP A 128 -9.73 3.89 -6.48
N SER A 129 -8.48 4.31 -6.61
CA SER A 129 -7.62 4.04 -7.76
C SER A 129 -6.21 3.72 -7.31
N HIS A 130 -5.69 2.63 -7.86
CA HIS A 130 -4.31 2.15 -7.69
C HIS A 130 -3.54 2.17 -9.01
N GLU A 131 -4.15 2.73 -10.06
CA GLU A 131 -3.56 2.79 -11.38
C GLU A 131 -2.62 4.00 -11.51
N ASP A 132 -1.45 3.77 -12.09
CA ASP A 132 -0.51 4.78 -12.53
C ASP A 132 0.10 4.44 -13.90
N ALA A 133 0.92 5.32 -14.45
CA ALA A 133 1.55 5.14 -15.76
C ALA A 133 2.55 3.96 -15.80
N ASN A 134 2.99 3.45 -14.65
CA ASN A 134 3.95 2.35 -14.55
C ASN A 134 3.27 0.97 -14.50
N ASN A 135 2.03 0.91 -13.99
CA ASN A 135 1.30 -0.34 -13.79
C ASN A 135 0.09 -0.51 -14.71
N SER A 136 -0.44 0.58 -15.27
CA SER A 136 -1.68 0.57 -16.07
C SER A 136 -1.51 1.32 -17.40
N ALA A 137 -2.26 0.89 -18.40
CA ALA A 137 -2.21 1.47 -19.76
C ALA A 137 -0.79 1.50 -20.39
N THR A 138 0.07 0.55 -20.02
CA THR A 138 1.48 0.53 -20.45
C THR A 138 1.66 0.09 -21.91
N GLY A 139 0.76 -0.75 -22.45
CA GLY A 139 0.78 -1.22 -23.83
C GLY A 139 -0.30 -0.56 -24.71
N PHE A 140 -0.13 -0.62 -26.04
CA PHE A 140 -1.06 -0.02 -27.00
C PHE A 140 -2.52 -0.51 -26.82
N LEU A 141 -2.73 -1.83 -26.74
CA LEU A 141 -4.07 -2.42 -26.55
C LEU A 141 -4.67 -2.04 -25.17
N SER A 142 -3.83 -1.99 -24.15
CA SER A 142 -4.25 -1.54 -22.83
C SER A 142 -4.70 -0.08 -22.85
N ARG A 143 -3.97 0.81 -23.55
CA ARG A 143 -4.35 2.22 -23.72
C ARG A 143 -5.68 2.38 -24.45
N LEU A 144 -5.92 1.56 -25.48
CA LEU A 144 -7.21 1.55 -26.19
C LEU A 144 -8.35 1.12 -25.28
N LEU A 145 -8.15 0.06 -24.47
CA LEU A 145 -9.12 -0.42 -23.49
C LEU A 145 -9.45 0.68 -22.46
N HIS A 146 -8.43 1.34 -21.90
CA HIS A 146 -8.63 2.44 -20.98
C HIS A 146 -9.36 3.62 -21.63
N ARG A 147 -8.99 4.00 -22.87
CA ARG A 147 -9.55 5.15 -23.57
C ARG A 147 -10.99 4.93 -24.03
N PHE A 148 -11.30 3.75 -24.58
CA PHE A 148 -12.59 3.50 -25.27
C PHE A 148 -13.58 2.69 -24.45
N TYR A 149 -13.13 1.99 -23.40
CA TYR A 149 -14.02 1.22 -22.54
C TYR A 149 -14.09 1.81 -21.12
N TYR A 150 -12.98 1.88 -20.38
CA TYR A 150 -13.05 2.34 -18.99
C TYR A 150 -13.33 3.84 -18.85
N ARG A 151 -12.70 4.70 -19.65
CA ARG A 151 -12.94 6.15 -19.59
C ARG A 151 -14.41 6.54 -19.78
N PRO A 152 -15.17 6.02 -20.76
CA PRO A 152 -16.60 6.27 -20.88
C PRO A 152 -17.41 5.81 -19.67
N ILE A 153 -17.07 4.66 -19.08
CA ILE A 153 -17.70 4.14 -17.86
C ILE A 153 -17.47 5.11 -16.70
N ILE A 154 -16.21 5.44 -16.45
CA ILE A 154 -15.81 6.36 -15.40
C ILE A 154 -16.53 7.71 -15.56
N ARG A 155 -16.48 8.31 -16.74
CA ARG A 155 -17.10 9.62 -17.00
C ARG A 155 -18.61 9.63 -16.80
N ARG A 156 -19.32 8.54 -17.11
CA ARG A 156 -20.76 8.41 -16.85
C ARG A 156 -21.07 8.23 -15.37
N SER A 157 -20.14 7.70 -14.62
CA SER A 157 -20.29 7.44 -13.18
C SER A 157 -19.87 8.63 -12.30
N LEU A 158 -18.94 9.47 -12.76
CA LEU A 158 -18.39 10.61 -12.02
C LEU A 158 -19.44 11.52 -11.35
N PRO A 159 -20.55 11.89 -11.98
CA PRO A 159 -21.55 12.77 -11.33
C PRO A 159 -22.20 12.17 -10.08
N TRP A 160 -22.03 10.88 -9.85
CA TRP A 160 -22.62 10.13 -8.75
C TRP A 160 -21.59 9.66 -7.72
N MET A 161 -20.32 9.97 -7.90
CA MET A 161 -19.25 9.70 -6.95
C MET A 161 -19.09 10.88 -5.99
N ASP A 162 -18.86 10.60 -4.72
CA ASP A 162 -18.53 11.64 -3.75
C ASP A 162 -17.05 12.03 -3.87
N LYS A 163 -16.12 11.06 -3.98
CA LYS A 163 -14.69 11.27 -4.25
C LYS A 163 -14.07 10.08 -4.99
N VAL A 164 -12.95 10.38 -5.65
CA VAL A 164 -12.02 9.37 -6.19
C VAL A 164 -10.75 9.41 -5.34
N LEU A 165 -10.51 8.31 -4.65
CA LEU A 165 -9.45 8.15 -3.65
C LEU A 165 -8.19 7.61 -4.34
N CYS A 166 -7.12 8.37 -4.40
CA CYS A 166 -5.90 8.03 -5.11
C CYS A 166 -4.76 7.68 -4.14
N ILE A 167 -4.15 6.52 -4.31
CA ILE A 167 -3.10 6.04 -3.39
C ILE A 167 -1.78 6.81 -3.48
N SER A 168 -1.56 7.57 -4.56
CA SER A 168 -0.35 8.36 -4.77
C SER A 168 -0.63 9.60 -5.61
N LEU A 169 0.31 10.55 -5.62
CA LEU A 169 0.23 11.73 -6.48
C LEU A 169 0.28 11.34 -7.96
N GLU A 170 1.07 10.32 -8.31
CA GLU A 170 1.13 9.78 -9.67
C GLU A 170 -0.21 9.16 -10.10
N THR A 171 -0.93 8.51 -9.19
CA THR A 171 -2.30 8.02 -9.44
C THR A 171 -3.25 9.20 -9.69
N MET A 172 -3.14 10.28 -8.93
CA MET A 172 -3.94 11.49 -9.17
C MET A 172 -3.66 12.08 -10.56
N ASP A 173 -2.39 12.18 -10.94
CA ASP A 173 -2.01 12.70 -12.26
C ASP A 173 -2.46 11.78 -13.40
N PHE A 174 -2.37 10.47 -13.20
CA PHE A 174 -2.88 9.48 -14.16
C PHE A 174 -4.40 9.62 -14.34
N CYS A 175 -5.15 9.75 -13.26
CA CYS A 175 -6.61 9.95 -13.30
C CYS A 175 -7.01 11.24 -14.02
N LYS A 176 -6.29 12.35 -13.78
CA LYS A 176 -6.48 13.61 -14.51
C LYS A 176 -6.20 13.44 -16.00
N ALA A 177 -5.02 12.91 -16.33
CA ALA A 177 -4.54 12.84 -17.72
C ALA A 177 -5.35 11.85 -18.57
N LEU A 178 -5.61 10.64 -18.07
CA LEU A 178 -6.23 9.59 -18.85
C LEU A 178 -7.76 9.64 -18.82
N TYR A 179 -8.35 9.86 -17.66
CA TYR A 179 -9.81 9.83 -17.50
C TYR A 179 -10.45 11.21 -17.54
N GLY A 180 -9.66 12.28 -17.34
CA GLY A 180 -10.15 13.66 -17.31
C GLY A 180 -10.97 13.96 -16.08
N ILE A 181 -10.58 13.39 -14.93
CA ILE A 181 -11.21 13.64 -13.64
C ILE A 181 -10.74 15.01 -13.11
N ALA A 182 -11.67 15.83 -12.68
CA ALA A 182 -11.38 17.16 -12.14
C ALA A 182 -10.61 17.06 -10.81
N PRO A 183 -9.66 17.97 -10.54
CA PRO A 183 -8.82 17.90 -9.34
C PRO A 183 -9.58 17.91 -8.01
N ASP A 184 -10.70 18.59 -7.94
CA ASP A 184 -11.57 18.67 -6.77
C ASP A 184 -12.31 17.35 -6.46
N MET A 185 -12.44 16.47 -7.44
CA MET A 185 -12.97 15.11 -7.27
C MET A 185 -11.92 14.12 -6.77
N LEU A 186 -10.62 14.44 -6.88
CA LEU A 186 -9.52 13.58 -6.49
C LEU A 186 -9.10 13.87 -5.05
N GLU A 187 -8.94 12.81 -4.28
CA GLU A 187 -8.48 12.90 -2.90
C GLU A 187 -7.26 11.98 -2.71
N PHE A 188 -6.21 12.53 -2.07
CA PHE A 188 -5.06 11.73 -1.69
C PHE A 188 -5.42 10.79 -0.53
N PHE A 189 -5.36 9.50 -0.81
CA PHE A 189 -5.74 8.42 0.10
C PHE A 189 -4.70 7.30 0.01
N PRO A 190 -3.52 7.48 0.63
CA PRO A 190 -2.41 6.55 0.48
C PRO A 190 -2.70 5.18 1.08
N LEU A 191 -1.85 4.21 0.79
CA LEU A 191 -1.90 2.93 1.50
C LEU A 191 -1.65 3.19 2.99
N GLY A 192 -2.50 2.62 3.83
CA GLY A 192 -2.40 2.79 5.27
C GLY A 192 -1.43 1.81 5.92
N GLY A 193 -1.41 1.85 7.25
CA GLY A 193 -0.65 0.94 8.06
C GLY A 193 -1.24 0.84 9.48
N TYR A 194 -0.80 -0.17 10.20
CA TYR A 194 -1.09 -0.32 11.62
C TYR A 194 -0.12 0.53 12.44
N ILE A 195 -0.64 1.28 13.39
CA ILE A 195 0.16 2.05 14.35
C ILE A 195 -0.02 1.41 15.72
N ALA A 196 1.04 0.79 16.23
CA ALA A 196 1.06 0.23 17.58
C ALA A 196 0.99 1.34 18.64
N ASP A 197 0.29 1.07 19.74
CA ASP A 197 0.39 1.90 20.92
C ASP A 197 1.83 1.92 21.48
N ASP A 198 2.11 2.83 22.41
CA ASP A 198 3.47 3.02 22.93
C ASP A 198 4.01 1.78 23.64
N GLU A 199 3.17 1.06 24.38
CA GLU A 199 3.56 -0.15 25.11
C GLU A 199 3.97 -1.25 24.15
N THR A 200 3.12 -1.54 23.14
CA THR A 200 3.37 -2.54 22.10
C THR A 200 4.60 -2.19 21.26
N TYR A 201 4.74 -0.91 20.85
CA TYR A 201 5.91 -0.45 20.10
C TYR A 201 7.20 -0.67 20.92
N GLN A 202 7.24 -0.25 22.16
CA GLN A 202 8.41 -0.39 23.02
C GLN A 202 8.73 -1.86 23.32
N LYS A 203 7.70 -2.71 23.46
CA LYS A 203 7.88 -4.16 23.61
C LYS A 203 8.59 -4.73 22.39
N TYR A 204 8.05 -4.51 21.16
CA TYR A 204 8.66 -5.01 19.94
C TYR A 204 10.09 -4.50 19.76
N ARG A 205 10.32 -3.22 20.02
CA ARG A 205 11.64 -2.62 19.93
C ARG A 205 12.65 -3.29 20.87
N ARG A 206 12.31 -3.46 22.15
CA ARG A 206 13.22 -4.10 23.13
C ARG A 206 13.49 -5.56 22.79
N GLU A 207 12.44 -6.34 22.49
CA GLU A 207 12.56 -7.77 22.21
C GLU A 207 13.44 -8.03 20.99
N LEU A 208 13.17 -7.37 19.87
CA LEU A 208 13.92 -7.58 18.65
C LEU A 208 15.35 -7.03 18.70
N ARG A 209 15.55 -5.88 19.36
CA ARG A 209 16.93 -5.37 19.56
C ARG A 209 17.75 -6.32 20.42
N HIS A 210 17.17 -6.87 21.48
CA HIS A 210 17.85 -7.88 22.31
C HIS A 210 18.16 -9.16 21.50
N GLU A 211 17.20 -9.69 20.74
CA GLU A 211 17.38 -10.87 19.89
C GLU A 211 18.50 -10.66 18.86
N LEU A 212 18.56 -9.49 18.26
CA LEU A 212 19.56 -9.12 17.25
C LEU A 212 20.91 -8.68 17.84
N GLY A 213 21.02 -8.58 19.17
CA GLY A 213 22.24 -8.16 19.87
C GLY A 213 22.50 -6.66 19.78
N PHE A 214 21.46 -5.85 19.70
CA PHE A 214 21.54 -4.39 19.72
C PHE A 214 21.14 -3.83 21.08
N ASP A 215 21.88 -2.85 21.55
CA ASP A 215 21.56 -2.01 22.72
C ASP A 215 21.10 -0.60 22.29
N GLU A 216 20.91 0.29 23.24
CA GLU A 216 20.45 1.66 22.97
C GLU A 216 21.50 2.53 22.25
N ALA A 217 22.77 2.16 22.30
CA ALA A 217 23.84 2.89 21.58
C ALA A 217 23.84 2.59 20.09
N HIS A 218 23.31 1.45 19.66
CA HIS A 218 23.27 1.08 18.26
C HIS A 218 22.28 1.92 17.47
N THR A 219 22.69 2.34 16.27
CA THR A 219 21.80 2.92 15.23
C THR A 219 21.55 1.88 14.14
N VAL A 220 20.30 1.48 13.99
CA VAL A 220 19.91 0.37 13.11
C VAL A 220 19.18 0.91 11.88
N PHE A 221 19.81 0.74 10.72
CA PHE A 221 19.20 0.97 9.40
C PHE A 221 18.47 -0.27 8.94
N LEU A 222 17.37 -0.11 8.21
CA LEU A 222 16.64 -1.22 7.60
C LEU A 222 16.23 -0.86 6.18
N GLN A 223 16.49 -1.78 5.24
CA GLN A 223 15.92 -1.74 3.88
C GLN A 223 15.21 -3.05 3.59
N SER A 224 14.02 -2.99 2.96
CA SER A 224 13.25 -4.20 2.67
C SER A 224 12.75 -4.25 1.23
N GLY A 225 12.53 -5.47 0.73
CA GLY A 225 11.87 -5.68 -0.56
C GLY A 225 12.31 -6.91 -1.35
N LYS A 226 11.80 -6.99 -2.57
CA LYS A 226 12.36 -7.85 -3.63
C LYS A 226 13.42 -7.00 -4.35
N PHE A 227 14.68 -7.26 -4.04
CA PHE A 227 15.80 -6.40 -4.46
C PHE A 227 16.23 -6.72 -5.88
N ASP A 228 15.75 -5.96 -6.83
CA ASP A 228 16.28 -5.81 -8.17
C ASP A 228 17.15 -4.53 -8.28
N ALA A 229 17.65 -4.22 -9.47
CA ALA A 229 18.45 -3.02 -9.70
C ALA A 229 17.70 -1.72 -9.36
N LYS A 230 16.35 -1.70 -9.51
CA LYS A 230 15.52 -0.52 -9.25
C LYS A 230 15.42 -0.18 -7.75
N LYS A 231 15.63 -1.16 -6.86
CA LYS A 231 15.63 -0.96 -5.41
C LYS A 231 16.92 -0.34 -4.88
N LYS A 232 17.96 -0.22 -5.72
CA LYS A 232 19.26 0.43 -5.40
C LYS A 232 19.92 -0.10 -4.12
N LEU A 233 19.79 -1.39 -3.79
CA LEU A 233 20.39 -1.99 -2.60
C LEU A 233 21.92 -1.84 -2.61
N THR A 234 22.58 -2.06 -3.75
CA THR A 234 24.02 -1.92 -3.90
C THR A 234 24.51 -0.49 -3.62
N VAL A 235 23.68 0.51 -3.96
CA VAL A 235 23.96 1.93 -3.63
C VAL A 235 23.87 2.14 -2.12
N SER A 236 22.86 1.57 -1.47
CA SER A 236 22.70 1.68 -0.01
C SER A 236 23.85 1.04 0.75
N ILE A 237 24.32 -0.15 0.34
CA ILE A 237 25.47 -0.80 0.98
C ILE A 237 26.75 0.04 0.76
N LYS A 238 26.97 0.58 -0.45
CA LYS A 238 28.11 1.46 -0.73
C LYS A 238 28.07 2.74 0.11
N ALA A 239 26.90 3.33 0.30
CA ALA A 239 26.75 4.51 1.18
C ALA A 239 27.01 4.14 2.64
N PHE A 240 26.45 3.01 3.10
CA PHE A 240 26.62 2.55 4.47
C PHE A 240 28.08 2.23 4.81
N SER A 241 28.86 1.68 3.88
CA SER A 241 30.29 1.39 4.08
C SER A 241 31.16 2.65 4.30
N LYS A 242 30.62 3.86 4.08
CA LYS A 242 31.31 5.12 4.41
C LYS A 242 31.17 5.51 5.88
N ILE A 243 30.18 4.97 6.60
CA ILE A 243 30.04 5.14 8.05
C ILE A 243 31.19 4.44 8.76
N LYS A 244 31.81 5.12 9.71
CA LYS A 244 32.97 4.60 10.47
C LYS A 244 32.60 4.02 11.82
N SER A 245 31.51 4.47 12.41
CA SER A 245 31.07 4.00 13.71
C SER A 245 30.73 2.51 13.70
N LYS A 246 31.19 1.79 14.71
CA LYS A 246 30.91 0.35 14.89
C LYS A 246 29.51 0.09 15.47
N ASP A 247 28.89 1.11 16.03
CA ASP A 247 27.57 1.04 16.66
C ASP A 247 26.43 1.20 15.64
N PHE A 248 26.77 1.15 14.35
CA PHE A 248 25.80 1.21 13.27
C PHE A 248 25.63 -0.17 12.63
N ALA A 249 24.38 -0.56 12.37
CA ALA A 249 24.05 -1.81 11.70
C ALA A 249 23.06 -1.56 10.55
N PHE A 250 23.14 -2.39 9.51
CA PHE A 250 22.22 -2.31 8.37
C PHE A 250 21.55 -3.66 8.12
N LEU A 251 20.26 -3.72 8.39
CA LEU A 251 19.42 -4.89 8.21
C LEU A 251 18.80 -4.90 6.82
N ILE A 252 18.99 -6.00 6.10
CA ILE A 252 18.41 -6.24 4.76
C ILE A 252 17.35 -7.33 4.88
N VAL A 253 16.09 -6.97 4.62
CA VAL A 253 14.93 -7.85 4.77
C VAL A 253 14.30 -8.10 3.41
N GLY A 254 14.34 -9.33 2.93
CA GLY A 254 13.74 -9.69 1.65
C GLY A 254 14.57 -10.64 0.83
N ARG A 255 14.34 -10.64 -0.47
CA ARG A 255 15.01 -11.54 -1.41
C ARG A 255 15.80 -10.75 -2.45
N VAL A 256 17.05 -11.10 -2.64
CA VAL A 256 17.92 -10.50 -3.65
C VAL A 256 17.71 -11.22 -4.98
N HIS A 257 17.50 -10.46 -6.05
CA HIS A 257 17.38 -10.99 -7.40
C HIS A 257 18.75 -11.37 -7.96
N GLU A 258 18.81 -12.45 -8.72
CA GLU A 258 20.06 -12.99 -9.31
C GLU A 258 20.89 -11.96 -10.08
N SER A 259 20.24 -11.00 -10.75
CA SER A 259 20.90 -9.96 -11.54
C SER A 259 21.82 -9.02 -10.75
N ILE A 260 21.67 -8.93 -9.43
CA ILE A 260 22.49 -8.08 -8.56
C ILE A 260 23.16 -8.88 -7.43
N GLU A 261 22.90 -10.18 -7.32
CA GLU A 261 23.33 -11.02 -6.20
C GLU A 261 24.84 -11.05 -6.02
N ALA A 262 25.57 -11.20 -7.12
CA ALA A 262 27.04 -11.24 -7.10
C ALA A 262 27.65 -9.93 -6.57
N GLU A 263 27.12 -8.77 -6.99
CA GLU A 263 27.58 -7.47 -6.50
C GLU A 263 27.21 -7.27 -5.03
N VAL A 264 26.00 -7.65 -4.64
CA VAL A 264 25.53 -7.57 -3.25
C VAL A 264 26.42 -8.41 -2.34
N LYS A 265 26.70 -9.68 -2.69
CA LYS A 265 27.58 -10.56 -1.92
C LYS A 265 28.98 -9.95 -1.77
N ARG A 266 29.58 -9.44 -2.83
CA ARG A 266 30.90 -8.79 -2.80
C ARG A 266 30.91 -7.59 -1.84
N LEU A 267 29.93 -6.70 -1.93
CA LEU A 267 29.85 -5.50 -1.10
C LEU A 267 29.61 -5.83 0.38
N SER A 268 28.87 -6.91 0.66
CA SER A 268 28.54 -7.32 2.03
C SER A 268 29.68 -8.11 2.71
N SER A 269 30.52 -8.83 1.94
CA SER A 269 31.67 -9.53 2.51
C SER A 269 32.69 -8.57 3.14
N ASP A 270 32.77 -7.35 2.63
CA ASP A 270 33.65 -6.30 3.12
C ASP A 270 33.03 -5.44 4.24
N GLU A 271 31.75 -5.70 4.58
CA GLU A 271 30.98 -4.87 5.54
C GLU A 271 30.19 -5.76 6.51
N PRO A 272 30.80 -6.23 7.60
CA PRO A 272 30.18 -7.17 8.54
C PRO A 272 28.99 -6.60 9.32
N ARG A 273 28.80 -5.28 9.32
CA ARG A 273 27.64 -4.62 9.94
C ARG A 273 26.37 -4.73 9.09
N VAL A 274 26.47 -5.20 7.83
CA VAL A 274 25.33 -5.51 6.95
C VAL A 274 24.86 -6.94 7.22
N ARG A 275 23.59 -7.09 7.64
CA ARG A 275 23.00 -8.40 8.00
C ARG A 275 21.78 -8.69 7.14
N PHE A 276 21.74 -9.86 6.51
CA PHE A 276 20.61 -10.34 5.72
C PHE A 276 19.72 -11.22 6.59
N LEU A 277 18.44 -10.83 6.73
CA LEU A 277 17.47 -11.55 7.54
C LEU A 277 16.51 -12.41 6.71
N GLY A 278 16.69 -12.44 5.37
CA GLY A 278 15.83 -13.19 4.47
C GLY A 278 14.42 -12.61 4.34
N TRP A 279 13.51 -13.41 3.79
CA TRP A 279 12.11 -13.01 3.66
C TRP A 279 11.40 -13.10 5.00
N LYS A 280 10.58 -12.08 5.30
CA LYS A 280 9.79 -11.99 6.51
C LYS A 280 8.30 -11.79 6.18
N SER A 281 7.42 -12.26 7.04
CA SER A 281 5.99 -11.94 7.00
C SER A 281 5.76 -10.44 7.25
N ALA A 282 4.57 -9.95 6.98
CA ALA A 282 4.23 -8.55 7.23
C ALA A 282 4.35 -8.18 8.72
N ASP A 283 3.95 -9.08 9.60
CA ASP A 283 4.02 -8.86 11.06
C ASP A 283 5.46 -8.85 11.57
N GLU A 284 6.28 -9.82 11.15
CA GLU A 284 7.71 -9.83 11.49
C GLU A 284 8.44 -8.60 10.95
N LEU A 285 8.10 -8.16 9.72
CA LEU A 285 8.68 -6.96 9.12
C LEU A 285 8.28 -5.71 9.92
N TYR A 286 7.03 -5.61 10.36
CA TYR A 286 6.58 -4.49 11.20
C TYR A 286 7.35 -4.44 12.54
N GLN A 287 7.52 -5.59 13.18
CA GLN A 287 8.32 -5.67 14.42
C GLN A 287 9.78 -5.27 14.19
N LEU A 288 10.40 -5.71 13.09
CA LEU A 288 11.75 -5.30 12.71
C LEU A 288 11.84 -3.78 12.44
N LEU A 289 10.81 -3.19 11.84
CA LEU A 289 10.73 -1.74 11.66
C LEU A 289 10.63 -1.01 13.00
N CYS A 290 9.92 -1.55 14.00
CA CYS A 290 9.92 -0.99 15.35
C CYS A 290 11.31 -1.05 16.01
N ALA A 291 12.14 -2.04 15.67
CA ALA A 291 13.51 -2.16 16.18
C ALA A 291 14.51 -1.25 15.45
N ALA A 292 14.19 -0.81 14.23
CA ALA A 292 15.04 0.05 13.42
C ALA A 292 14.95 1.53 13.82
N ASP A 293 16.01 2.27 13.53
CA ASP A 293 16.09 3.73 13.74
C ASP A 293 15.94 4.51 12.43
N VAL A 294 16.22 3.89 11.29
CA VAL A 294 16.13 4.52 9.97
C VAL A 294 15.66 3.51 8.93
N TYR A 295 14.63 3.85 8.17
CA TYR A 295 14.22 3.08 7.01
C TYR A 295 14.80 3.67 5.72
N VAL A 296 15.40 2.81 4.88
CA VAL A 296 16.13 3.23 3.68
C VAL A 296 15.43 2.71 2.43
N GLN A 297 15.10 3.61 1.48
CA GLN A 297 14.49 3.25 0.21
C GLN A 297 14.85 4.24 -0.91
N PRO A 298 16.11 4.25 -1.41
CA PRO A 298 16.56 5.20 -2.43
C PRO A 298 16.10 4.86 -3.85
N GLY A 299 15.35 3.76 -4.01
CA GLY A 299 14.88 3.25 -5.29
C GLY A 299 13.37 3.35 -5.48
N SER A 300 12.81 2.38 -6.22
CA SER A 300 11.38 2.35 -6.54
C SER A 300 10.50 2.27 -5.29
N GLN A 301 9.29 2.82 -5.39
CA GLN A 301 8.29 2.87 -4.32
C GLN A 301 7.98 1.50 -3.70
N SER A 302 7.56 1.51 -2.45
CA SER A 302 7.14 0.31 -1.70
C SER A 302 6.17 0.71 -0.58
N ALA A 303 5.13 -0.06 -0.37
CA ALA A 303 4.22 0.07 0.77
C ALA A 303 4.97 0.00 2.13
N THR A 304 6.14 -0.66 2.16
CA THR A 304 6.94 -0.73 3.39
C THR A 304 7.45 0.63 3.86
N MET A 305 7.64 1.61 2.95
CA MET A 305 7.99 2.97 3.36
C MET A 305 6.88 3.58 4.23
N GLN A 306 5.62 3.41 3.84
CA GLN A 306 4.48 3.88 4.64
C GLN A 306 4.37 3.11 5.96
N MET A 307 4.56 1.79 5.92
CA MET A 307 4.63 0.94 7.13
C MET A 307 5.76 1.39 8.07
N SER A 308 6.91 1.83 7.55
CA SER A 308 8.03 2.30 8.36
C SER A 308 7.70 3.57 9.12
N LEU A 309 6.92 4.48 8.53
CA LEU A 309 6.40 5.66 9.24
C LEU A 309 5.44 5.26 10.39
N CYS A 310 4.59 4.25 10.16
CA CYS A 310 3.73 3.70 11.20
C CYS A 310 4.53 3.05 12.34
N ALA A 311 5.72 2.52 12.04
CA ALA A 311 6.70 2.03 13.01
C ALA A 311 7.66 3.13 13.51
N ARG A 312 7.34 4.41 13.28
CA ARG A 312 8.07 5.60 13.75
C ARG A 312 9.48 5.78 13.15
N CYS A 313 9.82 5.11 12.04
CA CYS A 313 11.14 5.27 11.45
C CYS A 313 11.30 6.63 10.76
N PRO A 314 12.35 7.39 11.03
CA PRO A 314 12.94 8.33 10.10
C PRO A 314 13.26 7.65 8.76
N VAL A 315 13.17 8.38 7.65
CA VAL A 315 13.29 7.78 6.32
C VAL A 315 14.38 8.41 5.45
N VAL A 316 15.07 7.57 4.68
CA VAL A 316 15.96 7.98 3.58
C VAL A 316 15.41 7.40 2.30
N VAL A 317 14.73 8.23 1.49
CA VAL A 317 13.95 7.77 0.34
C VAL A 317 14.32 8.49 -0.95
N ALA A 318 13.97 7.90 -2.09
CA ALA A 318 14.18 8.54 -3.39
C ALA A 318 13.48 9.91 -3.46
N ASP A 319 14.14 10.89 -4.10
CA ASP A 319 13.52 12.20 -4.38
C ASP A 319 12.57 12.09 -5.58
N VAL A 320 11.35 11.68 -5.28
CA VAL A 320 10.26 11.52 -6.25
C VAL A 320 8.97 12.19 -5.71
N PRO A 321 8.06 12.65 -6.59
CA PRO A 321 6.85 13.37 -6.17
C PRO A 321 6.02 12.60 -5.14
N SER A 322 5.81 11.30 -5.32
CA SER A 322 5.01 10.48 -4.41
C SER A 322 5.56 10.33 -2.99
N HIS A 323 6.83 10.63 -2.76
CA HIS A 323 7.40 10.65 -1.42
C HIS A 323 7.22 12.00 -0.69
N GLN A 324 6.85 13.06 -1.42
CA GLN A 324 6.73 14.42 -0.84
C GLN A 324 5.73 14.48 0.34
N PRO A 325 4.55 13.85 0.31
CA PRO A 325 3.61 13.89 1.43
C PRO A 325 4.16 13.24 2.71
N PHE A 326 5.12 12.34 2.58
CA PHE A 326 5.64 11.50 3.66
C PHE A 326 6.97 11.97 4.24
N VAL A 327 7.63 12.94 3.59
CA VAL A 327 8.94 13.47 4.04
C VAL A 327 8.81 14.95 4.37
N GLN A 328 8.51 15.23 5.63
CA GLN A 328 8.23 16.56 6.17
C GLN A 328 9.06 16.83 7.43
N GLY A 329 10.39 16.83 7.31
CA GLY A 329 11.30 17.00 8.44
C GLY A 329 11.54 15.75 9.27
N ASN A 330 11.17 14.59 8.75
CA ASN A 330 11.37 13.27 9.37
C ASN A 330 12.37 12.39 8.58
N GLY A 331 13.15 12.98 7.70
CA GLY A 331 14.10 12.21 6.89
C GLY A 331 14.69 12.98 5.73
N TRP A 332 15.29 12.24 4.81
CA TRP A 332 16.05 12.76 3.67
C TRP A 332 15.48 12.23 2.35
N LYS A 333 15.46 13.09 1.35
CA LYS A 333 15.22 12.72 -0.04
C LYS A 333 16.57 12.65 -0.78
N VAL A 334 16.83 11.54 -1.46
CA VAL A 334 18.11 11.26 -2.11
C VAL A 334 17.93 10.90 -3.58
N ALA A 335 18.74 11.48 -4.45
CA ALA A 335 18.74 11.19 -5.89
C ALA A 335 19.99 10.38 -6.31
N SER A 336 21.09 10.55 -5.60
CA SER A 336 22.43 10.01 -5.91
C SER A 336 23.01 9.18 -4.75
N LEU A 337 24.14 8.53 -5.00
CA LEU A 337 24.96 7.91 -3.95
C LEU A 337 25.48 8.96 -2.97
N GLU A 338 25.91 10.10 -3.47
CA GLU A 338 26.49 11.20 -2.70
C GLU A 338 25.47 11.78 -1.73
N ASP A 339 24.21 11.96 -2.17
CA ASP A 339 23.11 12.40 -1.29
C ASP A 339 22.88 11.40 -0.17
N GLN A 340 22.90 10.09 -0.49
CA GLN A 340 22.70 9.04 0.50
C GLN A 340 23.86 8.96 1.49
N VAL A 341 25.10 9.11 1.02
CA VAL A 341 26.28 9.22 1.88
C VAL A 341 26.15 10.42 2.80
N SER A 342 25.81 11.59 2.26
CA SER A 342 25.61 12.80 3.06
C SER A 342 24.54 12.64 4.15
N ALA A 343 23.40 11.99 3.82
CA ALA A 343 22.37 11.70 4.80
C ALA A 343 22.87 10.77 5.92
N PHE A 344 23.59 9.71 5.56
CA PHE A 344 24.12 8.76 6.53
C PHE A 344 25.24 9.38 7.42
N GLU A 345 26.11 10.22 6.86
CA GLU A 345 27.09 10.98 7.64
C GLU A 345 26.48 12.00 8.59
N GLN A 346 25.34 12.61 8.21
CA GLN A 346 24.59 13.50 9.12
C GLN A 346 24.07 12.72 10.32
N ILE A 347 23.56 11.51 10.09
CA ILE A 347 23.10 10.62 11.17
C ILE A 347 24.26 10.19 12.05
N GLU A 348 25.41 9.83 11.46
CA GLU A 348 26.62 9.43 12.19
C GLU A 348 27.13 10.56 13.09
N ARG A 349 27.15 11.80 12.58
CA ARG A 349 27.61 12.96 13.37
C ARG A 349 26.64 13.34 14.50
N ASN A 350 25.36 13.11 14.34
CA ASN A 350 24.34 13.48 15.33
C ASN A 350 23.14 12.51 15.31
N PRO A 351 23.30 11.30 15.92
CA PRO A 351 22.20 10.33 16.00
C PRO A 351 20.97 10.85 16.77
N ALA A 352 21.14 11.85 17.66
CA ALA A 352 20.04 12.44 18.41
C ALA A 352 18.95 13.09 17.53
N LEU A 353 19.27 13.44 16.28
CA LEU A 353 18.29 13.92 15.30
C LEU A 353 17.17 12.90 15.07
N LEU A 354 17.46 11.61 15.15
CA LEU A 354 16.52 10.54 14.85
C LEU A 354 15.33 10.53 15.81
N GLN A 355 15.51 10.96 17.07
CA GLN A 355 14.42 11.02 18.05
C GLN A 355 13.33 12.03 17.62
N ALA A 356 13.71 13.24 17.26
CA ALA A 356 12.76 14.26 16.80
C ALA A 356 12.10 13.83 15.48
N MET A 357 12.86 13.22 14.55
CA MET A 357 12.36 12.71 13.30
C MET A 357 11.39 11.53 13.49
N SER A 358 11.64 10.65 14.45
CA SER A 358 10.75 9.55 14.81
C SER A 358 9.37 10.04 15.28
N ILE A 359 9.35 11.04 16.16
CA ILE A 359 8.11 11.70 16.60
C ILE A 359 7.37 12.30 15.40
N ARG A 360 8.10 12.92 14.48
CA ARG A 360 7.52 13.50 13.27
C ARG A 360 6.97 12.43 12.33
N SER A 361 7.66 11.29 12.16
CA SER A 361 7.18 10.14 11.38
C SER A 361 5.86 9.60 11.94
N LEU A 362 5.76 9.43 13.27
CA LEU A 362 4.52 9.03 13.93
C LEU A 362 3.39 10.04 13.69
N GLY A 363 3.68 11.35 13.75
CA GLY A 363 2.68 12.38 13.46
C GLY A 363 2.13 12.27 12.05
N ILE A 364 3.00 12.14 11.05
CA ILE A 364 2.62 11.95 9.63
C ILE A 364 1.82 10.65 9.46
N ALA A 365 2.28 9.55 10.06
CA ALA A 365 1.58 8.27 10.00
C ALA A 365 0.18 8.35 10.61
N THR A 366 0.05 8.96 11.78
CA THR A 366 -1.25 9.15 12.45
C THR A 366 -2.22 9.99 11.62
N GLU A 367 -1.72 11.00 10.93
CA GLU A 367 -2.54 11.87 10.10
C GLU A 367 -2.98 11.20 8.79
N LEU A 368 -2.05 10.53 8.10
CA LEU A 368 -2.24 10.09 6.72
C LEU A 368 -2.47 8.58 6.58
N LEU A 369 -1.93 7.75 7.48
CA LEU A 369 -1.77 6.31 7.25
C LEU A 369 -2.55 5.43 8.23
N ASP A 370 -3.08 5.95 9.33
CA ASP A 370 -3.84 5.17 10.31
C ASP A 370 -5.15 4.64 9.67
N TYR A 371 -5.24 3.33 9.48
CA TYR A 371 -6.43 2.69 8.90
C TYR A 371 -7.71 3.00 9.64
N ARG A 372 -7.68 3.19 10.97
CA ARG A 372 -8.86 3.60 11.76
C ARG A 372 -9.37 4.97 11.33
N ARG A 373 -8.47 5.93 11.12
CA ARG A 373 -8.84 7.27 10.64
C ARG A 373 -9.27 7.23 9.18
N MET A 374 -8.58 6.46 8.35
CA MET A 374 -8.90 6.30 6.93
C MET A 374 -10.29 5.70 6.75
N ALA A 375 -10.62 4.62 7.45
CA ALA A 375 -11.94 4.01 7.44
C ALA A 375 -13.03 5.00 7.89
N LYS A 376 -12.78 5.76 8.96
CA LYS A 376 -13.72 6.79 9.45
C LYS A 376 -13.98 7.91 8.44
N ARG A 377 -12.98 8.31 7.63
CA ARG A 377 -13.15 9.32 6.56
C ARG A 377 -14.18 8.90 5.51
N LEU A 378 -14.37 7.61 5.29
CA LEU A 378 -15.36 7.08 4.35
C LEU A 378 -16.80 7.10 4.90
N LEU A 379 -16.99 7.52 6.14
CA LEU A 379 -18.30 7.55 6.81
C LEU A 379 -18.87 8.97 6.98
N VAL A 380 -18.11 9.98 6.56
CA VAL A 380 -18.44 11.41 6.80
C VAL A 380 -19.00 12.08 5.56
#